data_0d8141a7257eadeccf01b8c30f5cc14b
#
_entry.id   0d8141a7257eadeccf01b8c30f5cc14b
#
_cell.length_a   1.000
_cell.length_b   1.000
_cell.length_c   1.000
_cell.angle_alpha   90.00
_cell.angle_beta   90.00
_cell.angle_gamma   90.00
#
_symmetry.space_group_name_H-M   'P 1'
#
loop_
_entity.id
_entity.type
_entity.pdbx_description
1 polymer ?
#
loop_
_entity_poly.entity_id
_entity_poly.type
_entity_poly.pdbx_seq_one_letter_code
_entity_poly.pdbx_strand_id
1 'polypeptide(L)'
;MCNRSYHEFKIIAVSNRKLCDRSFLEQIERVCKIDPEAVILREKDLTEEEYRTLAKEVMEICNHYQIPCILHRFWKIAVELECTAVHLPLPIFRVLSDEEKKKFTKIGISVHSVEEAKEAEQLGASYLTAGHIYATDCKKGLPPRGLEFLKEVCREVSIPVYGIGGIKFDEEQWNDMEKCGAVGGCIMSGMMEI
;
A
#
# COMPACT_ATOMS: atom_id res chain seq x y z
N MET A 1 -23.17 -26.12 -12.32
CA MET A 1 -21.74 -26.02 -11.93
C MET A 1 -21.35 -24.56 -12.09
N CYS A 2 -21.30 -23.84 -10.99
CA CYS A 2 -21.03 -22.39 -11.00
C CYS A 2 -19.50 -22.23 -10.96
N ASN A 3 -18.92 -21.86 -12.09
CA ASN A 3 -17.52 -21.50 -12.18
C ASN A 3 -17.35 -20.12 -11.52
N ARG A 4 -17.17 -20.08 -10.20
CA ARG A 4 -16.67 -18.88 -9.53
C ARG A 4 -15.19 -18.78 -9.87
N SER A 5 -14.84 -17.89 -10.77
CA SER A 5 -13.48 -17.37 -10.84
C SER A 5 -13.22 -16.67 -9.50
N TYR A 6 -12.52 -17.37 -8.61
CA TYR A 6 -12.01 -16.75 -7.40
C TYR A 6 -10.98 -15.71 -7.85
N HIS A 7 -11.38 -14.43 -7.91
CA HIS A 7 -10.42 -13.35 -7.81
C HIS A 7 -9.88 -13.43 -6.39
N GLU A 8 -8.66 -13.93 -6.26
CA GLU A 8 -7.98 -14.01 -4.98
C GLU A 8 -7.81 -12.60 -4.42
N PHE A 9 -8.32 -12.34 -3.22
CA PHE A 9 -8.19 -11.04 -2.55
C PHE A 9 -6.72 -10.72 -2.36
N LYS A 10 -6.26 -9.62 -2.94
CA LYS A 10 -4.84 -9.26 -2.97
C LYS A 10 -4.42 -8.56 -1.70
N ILE A 11 -3.35 -9.01 -1.07
CA ILE A 11 -2.84 -8.43 0.16
C ILE A 11 -1.54 -7.69 -0.12
N ILE A 12 -1.50 -6.39 0.19
CA ILE A 12 -0.28 -5.59 0.21
C ILE A 12 0.19 -5.47 1.66
N ALA A 13 1.43 -5.86 1.92
CA ALA A 13 2.07 -5.66 3.21
C ALA A 13 2.58 -4.21 3.32
N VAL A 14 2.32 -3.55 4.45
CA VAL A 14 2.84 -2.20 4.73
C VAL A 14 3.75 -2.25 5.94
N SER A 15 4.98 -1.81 5.79
CA SER A 15 5.94 -1.85 6.89
C SER A 15 5.69 -0.79 7.96
N ASN A 16 6.11 -1.13 9.17
CA ASN A 16 6.32 -0.23 10.30
C ASN A 16 7.27 -0.92 11.28
N ARG A 17 8.58 -0.65 11.18
CA ARG A 17 9.60 -1.32 11.99
C ARG A 17 9.41 -1.20 13.51
N LYS A 18 8.66 -0.16 13.97
CA LYS A 18 8.38 0.06 15.39
C LYS A 18 7.39 -0.93 15.99
N LEU A 19 6.72 -1.71 15.16
CA LEU A 19 5.77 -2.75 15.60
C LEU A 19 6.40 -4.14 15.62
N CYS A 20 7.67 -4.29 15.24
CA CYS A 20 8.34 -5.58 15.19
C CYS A 20 8.94 -5.94 16.55
N ASP A 21 8.69 -7.16 17.01
CA ASP A 21 9.32 -7.74 18.22
C ASP A 21 10.71 -8.34 17.93
N ARG A 22 11.11 -8.42 16.66
CA ARG A 22 12.38 -8.96 16.17
C ARG A 22 13.08 -7.98 15.26
N SER A 23 14.24 -8.36 14.68
CA SER A 23 14.90 -7.50 13.71
C SER A 23 13.97 -7.23 12.52
N PHE A 24 13.98 -6.01 12.04
CA PHE A 24 13.06 -5.59 10.97
C PHE A 24 13.29 -6.38 9.67
N LEU A 25 14.55 -6.66 9.31
CA LEU A 25 14.86 -7.43 8.10
C LEU A 25 14.38 -8.88 8.20
N GLU A 26 14.51 -9.51 9.37
CA GLU A 26 13.93 -10.83 9.61
C GLU A 26 12.40 -10.81 9.48
N GLN A 27 11.76 -9.73 9.96
CA GLN A 27 10.31 -9.57 9.78
C GLN A 27 9.93 -9.44 8.30
N ILE A 28 10.69 -8.68 7.52
CA ILE A 28 10.45 -8.55 6.07
C ILE A 28 10.59 -9.91 5.36
N GLU A 29 11.57 -10.73 5.74
CA GLU A 29 11.67 -12.10 5.21
C GLU A 29 10.43 -12.95 5.51
N ARG A 30 9.90 -12.86 6.73
CA ARG A 30 8.66 -13.56 7.10
C ARG A 30 7.47 -13.06 6.30
N VAL A 31 7.36 -11.75 6.13
CA VAL A 31 6.34 -11.14 5.27
C VAL A 31 6.44 -11.66 3.83
N CYS A 32 7.64 -11.72 3.28
CA CYS A 32 7.82 -12.24 1.91
C CYS A 32 7.44 -13.72 1.78
N LYS A 33 7.64 -14.54 2.83
CA LYS A 33 7.30 -15.98 2.82
C LYS A 33 5.80 -16.25 2.76
N ILE A 34 4.94 -15.31 3.11
CA ILE A 34 3.48 -15.45 2.97
C ILE A 34 2.97 -14.96 1.62
N ASP A 35 3.87 -14.64 0.69
CA ASP A 35 3.60 -14.29 -0.71
C ASP A 35 2.59 -13.16 -0.90
N PRO A 36 2.81 -11.95 -0.31
CA PRO A 36 1.94 -10.81 -0.54
C PRO A 36 2.06 -10.29 -1.98
N GLU A 37 1.03 -9.62 -2.49
CA GLU A 37 1.06 -8.94 -3.80
C GLU A 37 2.23 -7.94 -3.93
N ALA A 38 2.60 -7.29 -2.83
CA ALA A 38 3.73 -6.37 -2.74
C ALA A 38 4.05 -6.03 -1.27
N VAL A 39 5.24 -5.49 -1.04
CA VAL A 39 5.65 -4.85 0.21
C VAL A 39 5.83 -3.35 -0.01
N ILE A 40 5.07 -2.52 0.72
CA ILE A 40 5.27 -1.06 0.79
C ILE A 40 6.22 -0.76 1.95
N LEU A 41 7.43 -0.30 1.67
CA LEU A 41 8.39 0.14 2.68
C LEU A 41 8.02 1.55 3.17
N ARG A 42 7.36 1.62 4.34
CA ARG A 42 6.81 2.87 4.90
C ARG A 42 7.41 3.21 6.26
N GLU A 43 8.57 3.83 6.25
CA GLU A 43 9.30 4.26 7.44
C GLU A 43 9.45 5.80 7.44
N LYS A 44 8.41 6.49 7.93
CA LYS A 44 8.25 7.96 7.79
C LYS A 44 9.18 8.80 8.66
N ASP A 45 9.74 8.22 9.69
CA ASP A 45 10.57 8.87 10.71
C ASP A 45 12.07 8.75 10.42
N LEU A 46 12.45 8.04 9.37
CA LEU A 46 13.83 7.97 8.92
C LEU A 46 14.22 9.22 8.11
N THR A 47 15.48 9.61 8.24
CA THR A 47 16.14 10.52 7.31
C THR A 47 16.25 9.88 5.92
N GLU A 48 16.52 10.67 4.89
CA GLU A 48 16.72 10.16 3.53
C GLU A 48 17.87 9.16 3.45
N GLU A 49 18.97 9.37 4.18
CA GLU A 49 20.13 8.49 4.19
C GLU A 49 19.85 7.15 4.89
N GLU A 50 19.20 7.20 6.05
CA GLU A 50 18.76 6.00 6.76
C GLU A 50 17.76 5.20 5.93
N TYR A 51 16.79 5.89 5.30
CA TYR A 51 15.81 5.25 4.42
C TYR A 51 16.46 4.61 3.20
N ARG A 52 17.43 5.28 2.57
CA ARG A 52 18.19 4.75 1.42
C ARG A 52 18.90 3.46 1.78
N THR A 53 19.58 3.43 2.94
CA THR A 53 20.30 2.24 3.41
C THR A 53 19.32 1.08 3.64
N LEU A 54 18.25 1.33 4.37
CA LEU A 54 17.23 0.32 4.66
C LEU A 54 16.52 -0.17 3.40
N ALA A 55 16.23 0.74 2.46
CA ALA A 55 15.55 0.39 1.22
C ALA A 55 16.36 -0.60 0.37
N LYS A 56 17.67 -0.46 0.30
CA LYS A 56 18.54 -1.42 -0.40
C LYS A 56 18.41 -2.83 0.17
N GLU A 57 18.52 -2.96 1.50
CA GLU A 57 18.42 -4.25 2.18
C GLU A 57 17.04 -4.89 2.00
N VAL A 58 15.96 -4.09 2.13
CA VAL A 58 14.58 -4.59 1.94
C VAL A 58 14.32 -4.98 0.49
N MET A 59 14.82 -4.21 -0.48
CA MET A 59 14.70 -4.54 -1.91
C MET A 59 15.42 -5.84 -2.24
N GLU A 60 16.61 -6.09 -1.67
CA GLU A 60 17.35 -7.34 -1.84
C GLU A 60 16.54 -8.54 -1.32
N ILE A 61 15.94 -8.43 -0.13
CA ILE A 61 15.09 -9.47 0.44
C ILE A 61 13.86 -9.69 -0.46
N CYS A 62 13.14 -8.63 -0.82
CA CYS A 62 11.97 -8.74 -1.69
C CYS A 62 12.32 -9.39 -3.04
N ASN A 63 13.44 -9.01 -3.66
CA ASN A 63 13.91 -9.62 -4.90
C ASN A 63 14.21 -11.11 -4.75
N HIS A 64 14.83 -11.52 -3.64
CA HIS A 64 15.10 -12.93 -3.36
C HIS A 64 13.81 -13.77 -3.36
N TYR A 65 12.74 -13.24 -2.80
CA TYR A 65 11.42 -13.90 -2.76
C TYR A 65 10.54 -13.57 -3.97
N GLN A 66 11.03 -12.79 -4.93
CA GLN A 66 10.26 -12.34 -6.11
C GLN A 66 9.01 -11.51 -5.76
N ILE A 67 9.02 -10.84 -4.62
CA ILE A 67 7.94 -9.96 -4.18
C ILE A 67 8.24 -8.51 -4.62
N PRO A 68 7.30 -7.80 -5.27
CA PRO A 68 7.47 -6.39 -5.61
C PRO A 68 7.68 -5.53 -4.36
N CYS A 69 8.78 -4.75 -4.33
CA CYS A 69 9.02 -3.74 -3.32
C CYS A 69 8.57 -2.38 -3.83
N ILE A 70 7.79 -1.66 -3.02
CA ILE A 70 7.24 -0.34 -3.34
C ILE A 70 7.79 0.66 -2.33
N LEU A 71 8.55 1.67 -2.79
CA LEU A 71 9.10 2.66 -1.88
C LEU A 71 8.09 3.78 -1.59
N HIS A 72 7.89 4.07 -0.29
CA HIS A 72 6.91 5.05 0.14
C HIS A 72 7.54 6.43 0.32
N ARG A 73 6.90 7.47 -0.25
CA ARG A 73 7.22 8.90 -0.08
C ARG A 73 8.55 9.36 -0.70
N PHE A 74 9.65 8.66 -0.49
CA PHE A 74 10.99 9.05 -0.92
C PHE A 74 11.25 8.70 -2.39
N TRP A 75 10.48 9.31 -3.30
CA TRP A 75 10.53 9.01 -4.73
C TRP A 75 11.89 9.27 -5.38
N LYS A 76 12.66 10.26 -4.89
CA LYS A 76 14.02 10.52 -5.38
C LYS A 76 14.95 9.35 -5.07
N ILE A 77 14.85 8.78 -3.88
CA ILE A 77 15.59 7.57 -3.50
C ILE A 77 15.15 6.39 -4.37
N ALA A 78 13.86 6.26 -4.68
CA ALA A 78 13.39 5.22 -5.58
C ALA A 78 14.06 5.34 -6.97
N VAL A 79 14.20 6.55 -7.51
CA VAL A 79 14.94 6.79 -8.77
C VAL A 79 16.41 6.41 -8.64
N GLU A 80 17.08 6.81 -7.55
CA GLU A 80 18.51 6.48 -7.30
C GLU A 80 18.74 4.97 -7.20
N LEU A 81 17.79 4.22 -6.63
CA LEU A 81 17.85 2.77 -6.45
C LEU A 81 17.22 1.97 -7.61
N GLU A 82 16.85 2.64 -8.68
CA GLU A 82 16.19 2.03 -9.85
C GLU A 82 14.89 1.26 -9.50
N CYS A 83 14.25 1.65 -8.38
CA CYS A 83 12.96 1.11 -7.99
C CYS A 83 11.85 1.79 -8.79
N THR A 84 11.18 1.05 -9.66
CA THR A 84 10.15 1.59 -10.56
C THR A 84 8.75 1.65 -9.97
N ALA A 85 8.59 1.27 -8.69
CA ALA A 85 7.31 1.29 -7.99
C ALA A 85 7.37 2.20 -6.74
N VAL A 86 6.45 3.15 -6.66
CA VAL A 86 6.35 4.07 -5.52
C VAL A 86 4.92 4.19 -5.01
N HIS A 87 4.79 4.49 -3.72
CA HIS A 87 3.52 4.85 -3.09
C HIS A 87 3.61 6.22 -2.44
N LEU A 88 2.82 7.18 -2.88
CA LEU A 88 2.96 8.58 -2.51
C LEU A 88 1.72 9.14 -1.80
N PRO A 89 1.89 10.06 -0.85
CA PRO A 89 0.84 10.98 -0.44
C PRO A 89 0.42 11.86 -1.62
N LEU A 90 -0.87 12.14 -1.78
CA LEU A 90 -1.39 12.97 -2.86
C LEU A 90 -0.72 14.35 -2.99
N PRO A 91 -0.38 15.07 -1.90
CA PRO A 91 0.33 16.35 -2.02
C PRO A 91 1.70 16.24 -2.69
N ILE A 92 2.43 15.14 -2.50
CA ILE A 92 3.69 14.90 -3.19
C ILE A 92 3.43 14.61 -4.67
N PHE A 93 2.42 13.79 -4.97
CA PHE A 93 2.09 13.42 -6.35
C PHE A 93 1.65 14.61 -7.20
N ARG A 94 0.93 15.58 -6.63
CA ARG A 94 0.49 16.82 -7.30
C ARG A 94 1.63 17.65 -7.86
N VAL A 95 2.78 17.63 -7.21
CA VAL A 95 3.92 18.48 -7.58
C VAL A 95 4.95 17.77 -8.46
N LEU A 96 4.80 16.46 -8.70
CA LEU A 96 5.66 15.76 -9.65
C LEU A 96 5.33 16.16 -11.09
N SER A 97 6.36 16.51 -11.84
CA SER A 97 6.24 16.71 -13.29
C SER A 97 5.97 15.39 -14.02
N ASP A 98 5.46 15.48 -15.24
CA ASP A 98 5.21 14.29 -16.07
C ASP A 98 6.50 13.51 -16.36
N GLU A 99 7.65 14.20 -16.49
CA GLU A 99 8.94 13.56 -16.67
C GLU A 99 9.40 12.77 -15.43
N GLU A 100 9.08 13.24 -14.23
CA GLU A 100 9.36 12.53 -12.99
C GLU A 100 8.42 11.32 -12.84
N LYS A 101 7.15 11.45 -13.18
CA LYS A 101 6.18 10.35 -13.15
C LYS A 101 6.56 9.21 -14.11
N LYS A 102 7.06 9.52 -15.30
CA LYS A 102 7.51 8.54 -16.30
C LYS A 102 8.65 7.63 -15.83
N LYS A 103 9.36 8.00 -14.77
CA LYS A 103 10.40 7.15 -14.18
C LYS A 103 9.84 5.92 -13.46
N PHE A 104 8.54 5.90 -13.22
CA PHE A 104 7.87 4.83 -12.49
C PHE A 104 6.89 4.07 -13.36
N THR A 105 6.92 2.76 -13.26
CA THR A 105 5.93 1.88 -13.92
C THR A 105 4.67 1.71 -13.06
N LYS A 106 4.78 1.95 -11.75
CA LYS A 106 3.68 1.81 -10.79
C LYS A 106 3.71 2.93 -9.76
N ILE A 107 2.67 3.75 -9.71
CA ILE A 107 2.50 4.83 -8.74
C ILE A 107 1.21 4.61 -7.98
N GLY A 108 1.32 4.27 -6.69
CA GLY A 108 0.18 4.17 -5.78
C GLY A 108 -0.04 5.47 -5.01
N ILE A 109 -1.29 5.81 -4.74
CA ILE A 109 -1.64 7.02 -4.00
C ILE A 109 -2.57 6.70 -2.83
N SER A 110 -2.24 7.28 -1.65
CA SER A 110 -3.15 7.26 -0.50
C SER A 110 -4.21 8.34 -0.63
N VAL A 111 -5.49 7.95 -0.52
CA VAL A 111 -6.63 8.85 -0.63
C VAL A 111 -7.57 8.76 0.57
N HIS A 112 -8.21 9.88 0.89
CA HIS A 112 -9.07 10.01 2.06
C HIS A 112 -10.44 10.63 1.71
N SER A 113 -10.71 10.92 0.45
CA SER A 113 -12.03 11.30 -0.06
C SER A 113 -12.21 10.80 -1.49
N VAL A 114 -13.43 10.86 -1.98
CA VAL A 114 -13.77 10.50 -3.37
C VAL A 114 -13.14 11.50 -4.35
N GLU A 115 -13.10 12.77 -3.97
CA GLU A 115 -12.48 13.84 -4.76
C GLU A 115 -10.98 13.59 -4.92
N GLU A 116 -10.28 13.23 -3.83
CA GLU A 116 -8.87 12.85 -3.88
C GLU A 116 -8.62 11.62 -4.78
N ALA A 117 -9.55 10.65 -4.77
CA ALA A 117 -9.44 9.47 -5.62
C ALA A 117 -9.54 9.82 -7.11
N LYS A 118 -10.54 10.62 -7.50
CA LYS A 118 -10.71 11.12 -8.86
C LYS A 118 -9.51 11.93 -9.33
N GLU A 119 -9.03 12.83 -8.49
CA GLU A 119 -7.86 13.65 -8.78
C GLU A 119 -6.61 12.79 -8.99
N ALA A 120 -6.37 11.81 -8.10
CA ALA A 120 -5.22 10.91 -8.22
C ALA A 120 -5.25 10.12 -9.53
N GLU A 121 -6.42 9.59 -9.93
CA GLU A 121 -6.60 8.92 -11.22
C GLU A 121 -6.32 9.85 -12.39
N GLN A 122 -6.88 11.07 -12.39
CA GLN A 122 -6.65 12.08 -13.44
C GLN A 122 -5.17 12.46 -13.56
N LEU A 123 -4.43 12.49 -12.45
CA LEU A 123 -3.00 12.76 -12.42
C LEU A 123 -2.14 11.56 -12.85
N GLY A 124 -2.75 10.39 -13.12
CA GLY A 124 -2.08 9.20 -13.63
C GLY A 124 -1.62 8.20 -12.57
N ALA A 125 -2.31 8.12 -11.42
CA ALA A 125 -2.07 7.05 -10.45
C ALA A 125 -2.35 5.68 -11.05
N SER A 126 -1.55 4.66 -10.69
CA SER A 126 -1.73 3.29 -11.13
C SER A 126 -2.68 2.48 -10.26
N TYR A 127 -2.79 2.85 -8.99
CA TYR A 127 -3.70 2.26 -8.00
C TYR A 127 -3.88 3.20 -6.80
N LEU A 128 -4.91 2.97 -6.02
CA LEU A 128 -5.20 3.74 -4.81
C LEU A 128 -5.19 2.87 -3.56
N THR A 129 -4.81 3.47 -2.42
CA THR A 129 -5.16 2.95 -1.11
C THR A 129 -6.16 3.91 -0.45
N ALA A 130 -7.38 3.41 -0.22
CA ALA A 130 -8.48 4.19 0.35
C ALA A 130 -8.63 3.91 1.85
N GLY A 131 -8.63 4.92 2.69
CA GLY A 131 -8.72 4.67 4.15
C GLY A 131 -8.90 5.88 5.03
N HIS A 132 -9.07 5.55 6.34
CA HIS A 132 -9.02 4.21 6.96
C HIS A 132 -10.42 3.59 7.02
N ILE A 133 -10.51 2.31 6.68
CA ILE A 133 -11.81 1.63 6.53
C ILE A 133 -12.37 1.17 7.87
N TYR A 134 -11.52 0.56 8.71
CA TYR A 134 -11.89 0.10 10.05
C TYR A 134 -11.14 0.85 11.14
N ALA A 135 -11.60 0.78 12.36
CA ALA A 135 -10.92 1.38 13.51
C ALA A 135 -9.47 0.85 13.63
N THR A 136 -8.53 1.73 13.93
CA THR A 136 -7.11 1.40 14.01
C THR A 136 -6.38 2.27 15.02
N ASP A 137 -5.45 1.67 15.75
CA ASP A 137 -4.60 2.38 16.71
C ASP A 137 -3.74 3.47 16.08
N CYS A 138 -3.43 3.34 14.80
CA CYS A 138 -2.66 4.37 14.06
C CYS A 138 -3.42 5.68 13.84
N LYS A 139 -4.74 5.70 14.08
CA LYS A 139 -5.61 6.89 13.96
C LYS A 139 -6.58 6.99 15.14
N LYS A 140 -6.06 6.82 16.36
CA LYS A 140 -6.84 6.96 17.59
C LYS A 140 -7.63 8.26 17.61
N GLY A 141 -8.92 8.16 17.94
CA GLY A 141 -9.82 9.32 18.07
C GLY A 141 -10.44 9.81 16.75
N LEU A 142 -10.07 9.25 15.61
CA LEU A 142 -10.73 9.53 14.34
C LEU A 142 -11.70 8.39 14.00
N PRO A 143 -12.97 8.67 13.68
CA PRO A 143 -13.90 7.64 13.24
C PRO A 143 -13.44 7.04 11.91
N PRO A 144 -13.61 5.72 11.71
CA PRO A 144 -13.32 5.08 10.42
C PRO A 144 -14.27 5.62 9.35
N ARG A 145 -13.79 5.65 8.11
CA ARG A 145 -14.60 6.08 6.94
C ARG A 145 -15.60 5.01 6.51
N GLY A 146 -15.30 3.75 6.84
CA GLY A 146 -16.20 2.62 6.62
C GLY A 146 -16.22 2.10 5.18
N LEU A 147 -17.02 1.06 5.01
CA LEU A 147 -17.18 0.37 3.72
C LEU A 147 -17.94 1.20 2.69
N GLU A 148 -18.89 2.07 3.10
CA GLU A 148 -19.61 2.95 2.16
C GLU A 148 -18.64 3.91 1.45
N PHE A 149 -17.67 4.48 2.18
CA PHE A 149 -16.62 5.29 1.56
C PHE A 149 -15.80 4.47 0.56
N LEU A 150 -15.39 3.25 0.91
CA LEU A 150 -14.64 2.36 0.00
C LEU A 150 -15.44 2.09 -1.27
N LYS A 151 -16.72 1.76 -1.13
CA LYS A 151 -17.65 1.50 -2.23
C LYS A 151 -17.82 2.70 -3.15
N GLU A 152 -17.96 3.90 -2.59
CA GLU A 152 -18.04 5.14 -3.38
C GLU A 152 -16.74 5.38 -4.16
N VAL A 153 -15.57 5.22 -3.54
CA VAL A 153 -14.29 5.36 -4.22
C VAL A 153 -14.19 4.35 -5.37
N CYS A 154 -14.47 3.06 -5.12
CA CYS A 154 -14.40 2.03 -6.16
C CYS A 154 -15.36 2.27 -7.33
N ARG A 155 -16.51 2.90 -7.08
CA ARG A 155 -17.47 3.24 -8.14
C ARG A 155 -17.01 4.41 -9.01
N GLU A 156 -16.29 5.35 -8.43
CA GLU A 156 -15.98 6.63 -9.06
C GLU A 156 -14.63 6.64 -9.80
N VAL A 157 -13.80 5.58 -9.66
CA VAL A 157 -12.53 5.42 -10.37
C VAL A 157 -12.47 4.09 -11.11
N SER A 158 -11.62 4.01 -12.14
CA SER A 158 -11.43 2.79 -12.95
C SER A 158 -10.18 2.01 -12.56
N ILE A 159 -9.24 2.65 -11.86
CA ILE A 159 -7.99 2.04 -11.42
C ILE A 159 -8.20 1.19 -10.16
N PRO A 160 -7.35 0.17 -9.93
CA PRO A 160 -7.45 -0.70 -8.75
C PRO A 160 -7.45 0.07 -7.43
N VAL A 161 -8.38 -0.28 -6.52
CA VAL A 161 -8.49 0.28 -5.18
C VAL A 161 -8.25 -0.80 -4.15
N TYR A 162 -7.35 -0.53 -3.20
CA TYR A 162 -7.09 -1.34 -2.01
C TYR A 162 -7.64 -0.61 -0.78
N GLY A 163 -8.35 -1.32 0.09
CA GLY A 163 -8.70 -0.78 1.40
C GLY A 163 -7.47 -0.71 2.32
N ILE A 164 -7.40 0.29 3.21
CA ILE A 164 -6.35 0.39 4.24
C ILE A 164 -6.90 0.91 5.56
N GLY A 165 -6.29 0.47 6.67
CA GLY A 165 -6.59 0.89 8.03
C GLY A 165 -7.54 -0.05 8.76
N GLY A 166 -7.02 -0.70 9.79
CA GLY A 166 -7.71 -1.68 10.62
C GLY A 166 -8.00 -3.01 9.92
N ILE A 167 -7.35 -3.28 8.79
CA ILE A 167 -7.51 -4.53 8.05
C ILE A 167 -6.65 -5.61 8.68
N LYS A 168 -7.25 -6.80 8.85
CA LYS A 168 -6.64 -7.97 9.48
C LYS A 168 -6.61 -9.15 8.50
N PHE A 169 -5.99 -10.24 8.90
CA PHE A 169 -6.14 -11.56 8.26
C PHE A 169 -7.51 -12.13 8.63
N ASP A 170 -8.56 -11.63 7.97
CA ASP A 170 -9.95 -11.90 8.28
C ASP A 170 -10.76 -11.97 6.98
N GLU A 171 -11.20 -13.17 6.62
CA GLU A 171 -11.94 -13.43 5.39
C GLU A 171 -13.28 -12.66 5.32
N GLU A 172 -13.92 -12.40 6.45
CA GLU A 172 -15.16 -11.63 6.47
C GLU A 172 -14.90 -10.17 6.06
N GLN A 173 -13.85 -9.55 6.61
CA GLN A 173 -13.41 -8.21 6.17
C GLN A 173 -13.05 -8.19 4.68
N TRP A 174 -12.35 -9.20 4.19
CA TRP A 174 -11.94 -9.28 2.79
C TRP A 174 -13.14 -9.38 1.85
N ASN A 175 -14.08 -10.29 2.16
CA ASN A 175 -15.33 -10.45 1.41
C ASN A 175 -16.16 -9.16 1.38
N ASP A 176 -16.20 -8.42 2.48
CA ASP A 176 -16.96 -7.16 2.53
C ASP A 176 -16.29 -6.06 1.69
N MET A 177 -14.95 -6.01 1.67
CA MET A 177 -14.22 -5.08 0.80
C MET A 177 -14.35 -5.45 -0.67
N GLU A 178 -14.33 -6.74 -1.03
CA GLU A 178 -14.59 -7.20 -2.41
C GLU A 178 -15.99 -6.83 -2.89
N LYS A 179 -17.02 -6.96 -2.04
CA LYS A 179 -18.40 -6.50 -2.35
C LYS A 179 -18.46 -4.99 -2.61
N CYS A 180 -17.54 -4.22 -2.04
CA CYS A 180 -17.40 -2.79 -2.33
C CYS A 180 -16.71 -2.50 -3.66
N GLY A 181 -16.09 -3.50 -4.30
CA GLY A 181 -15.33 -3.36 -5.53
C GLY A 181 -13.80 -3.18 -5.32
N ALA A 182 -13.31 -3.31 -4.09
CA ALA A 182 -11.87 -3.30 -3.83
C ALA A 182 -11.22 -4.59 -4.35
N VAL A 183 -10.03 -4.46 -4.94
CA VAL A 183 -9.24 -5.59 -5.45
C VAL A 183 -8.42 -6.26 -4.34
N GLY A 184 -8.31 -5.64 -3.18
CA GLY A 184 -7.51 -6.14 -2.09
C GLY A 184 -7.47 -5.20 -0.89
N GLY A 185 -6.57 -5.51 0.05
CA GLY A 185 -6.34 -4.74 1.27
C GLY A 185 -4.88 -4.58 1.64
N CYS A 186 -4.59 -3.50 2.38
CA CYS A 186 -3.27 -3.23 2.92
C CYS A 186 -3.23 -3.55 4.42
N ILE A 187 -2.39 -4.49 4.82
CA ILE A 187 -2.21 -4.89 6.22
C ILE A 187 -0.87 -4.36 6.74
N MET A 188 -0.87 -3.67 7.88
CA MET A 188 0.35 -3.15 8.50
C MET A 188 0.68 -3.86 9.82
N SER A 189 -0.08 -3.66 10.89
CA SER A 189 0.24 -4.25 12.21
C SER A 189 0.28 -5.77 12.15
N GLY A 190 -0.73 -6.41 11.59
CA GLY A 190 -0.73 -7.87 11.46
C GLY A 190 0.47 -8.41 10.69
N MET A 191 1.00 -7.67 9.68
CA MET A 191 2.21 -8.06 8.95
C MET A 191 3.49 -7.90 9.78
N MET A 192 3.50 -7.00 10.74
CA MET A 192 4.67 -6.78 11.60
C MET A 192 4.70 -7.71 12.83
N GLU A 193 3.64 -8.48 13.05
CA GLU A 193 3.45 -9.38 14.20
C GLU A 193 3.50 -10.88 13.84
N ILE A 194 3.53 -11.25 12.54
CA ILE A 194 3.59 -12.65 12.07
C ILE A 194 4.92 -13.33 12.37
#